data_6144b2bf6e205841666ab506f6deed90
#
_entry.id   6144b2bf6e205841666ab506f6deed90
#
_cell.length_a   1.000
_cell.length_b   1.000
_cell.length_c   1.000
_cell.angle_alpha   90.00
_cell.angle_beta   90.00
_cell.angle_gamma   90.00
#
_symmetry.space_group_name_H-M   'P 1'
#
loop_
_entity.id
_entity.type
_entity.pdbx_description
1 polymer ?
#
loop_
_entity_poly.entity_id
_entity_poly.type
_entity_poly.pdbx_seq_one_letter_code
_entity_poly.pdbx_strand_id
1 'polypeptide(L)'
;VLAPGYDGIVSAKVESRYITAGKSVWEFGCSSDSLAKIESDFEKRTENSLDIDKANTTFYLVVPKIWAYAKAISEWEAEHREEWKNVIVYDAAILCDWINSELYANSRTIKD
;
A
#
# COMPACT_ATOMS: atom_id res chain seq x y z
N VAL A 1 0.24 -10.78 8.37
CA VAL A 1 -0.39 -10.88 9.69
C VAL A 1 -1.48 -9.82 9.80
N LEU A 2 -2.67 -10.26 10.18
CA LEU A 2 -3.77 -9.34 10.46
C LEU A 2 -3.56 -8.69 11.83
N ALA A 3 -3.89 -7.40 11.92
CA ALA A 3 -3.83 -6.66 13.17
C ALA A 3 -5.08 -5.80 13.28
N PRO A 4 -5.55 -5.50 14.50
CA PRO A 4 -6.71 -4.63 14.65
C PRO A 4 -6.50 -3.31 13.91
N GLY A 5 -7.45 -2.95 13.04
CA GLY A 5 -7.44 -1.68 12.33
C GLY A 5 -6.61 -1.63 11.05
N TYR A 6 -5.72 -2.59 10.80
CA TYR A 6 -4.97 -2.70 9.56
C TYR A 6 -5.19 -4.07 8.93
N ASP A 7 -5.19 -4.12 7.59
CA ASP A 7 -5.30 -5.40 6.88
C ASP A 7 -4.00 -6.19 6.93
N GLY A 8 -2.87 -5.51 7.10
CA GLY A 8 -1.60 -6.19 7.25
C GLY A 8 -0.52 -5.29 7.84
N ILE A 9 0.46 -5.92 8.49
CA ILE A 9 1.67 -5.26 8.98
C ILE A 9 2.86 -6.11 8.52
N VAL A 10 3.85 -5.46 7.90
CA VAL A 10 5.02 -6.13 7.35
C VAL A 10 6.28 -5.48 7.90
N SER A 11 7.28 -6.32 8.23
CA SER A 11 8.62 -5.87 8.56
C SER A 11 9.58 -6.53 7.59
N ALA A 12 10.16 -5.76 6.67
CA ALA A 12 11.06 -6.26 5.65
C ALA A 12 12.50 -5.90 5.98
N LYS A 13 13.41 -6.87 5.89
CA LYS A 13 14.83 -6.65 6.18
C LYS A 13 15.55 -5.97 5.04
N VAL A 14 15.10 -6.19 3.80
CA VAL A 14 15.72 -5.65 2.61
C VAL A 14 14.67 -5.00 1.72
N GLU A 15 15.11 -4.00 0.96
CA GLU A 15 14.29 -3.33 -0.04
C GLU A 15 14.01 -4.28 -1.20
N SER A 16 12.81 -4.24 -1.72
CA SER A 16 12.45 -4.92 -2.97
C SER A 16 11.66 -3.93 -3.85
N ARG A 17 11.31 -4.37 -5.06
CA ARG A 17 10.62 -3.47 -6.00
C ARG A 17 9.27 -2.98 -5.46
N TYR A 18 8.55 -3.84 -4.73
CA TYR A 18 7.19 -3.54 -4.30
C TYR A 18 7.03 -3.32 -2.79
N ILE A 19 8.03 -3.68 -2.00
CA ILE A 19 7.97 -3.54 -0.54
C ILE A 19 9.25 -2.85 -0.06
N THR A 20 9.11 -1.72 0.61
CA THR A 20 10.24 -0.99 1.18
C THR A 20 10.80 -1.75 2.38
N ALA A 21 12.11 -1.59 2.62
CA ALA A 21 12.72 -2.08 3.85
C ALA A 21 12.12 -1.36 5.05
N GLY A 22 12.07 -2.05 6.18
CA GLY A 22 11.51 -1.51 7.41
C GLY A 22 10.06 -1.89 7.61
N LYS A 23 9.38 -1.15 8.47
CA LYS A 23 8.00 -1.44 8.84
C LYS A 23 7.03 -0.78 7.86
N SER A 24 6.00 -1.52 7.51
CA SER A 24 4.91 -0.99 6.69
C SER A 24 3.57 -1.51 7.19
N VAL A 25 2.53 -0.71 7.00
CA VAL A 25 1.15 -1.08 7.27
C VAL A 25 0.37 -1.03 5.96
N TRP A 26 -0.63 -1.89 5.83
CA TRP A 26 -1.35 -2.13 4.59
C TRP A 26 -2.84 -2.04 4.81
N GLU A 27 -3.51 -1.28 3.94
CA GLU A 27 -4.97 -1.19 3.88
C GLU A 27 -5.44 -1.53 2.48
N PHE A 28 -6.44 -2.41 2.39
CA PHE A 28 -7.03 -2.81 1.11
C PHE A 28 -8.40 -2.16 0.96
N GLY A 29 -8.57 -1.35 -0.07
CA GLY A 29 -9.86 -0.80 -0.44
C GLY A 29 -10.68 -1.83 -1.22
N CYS A 30 -11.97 -1.54 -1.39
CA CYS A 30 -12.85 -2.32 -2.25
C CYS A 30 -12.91 -1.68 -3.63
N SER A 31 -13.21 -2.48 -4.66
CA SER A 31 -13.32 -1.99 -6.03
C SER A 31 -14.43 -0.96 -6.22
N SER A 32 -15.41 -0.94 -5.32
CA SER A 32 -16.52 0.01 -5.36
C SER A 32 -16.28 1.28 -4.53
N ASP A 33 -15.15 1.38 -3.82
CA ASP A 33 -14.89 2.54 -2.97
C ASP A 33 -14.69 3.80 -3.78
N SER A 34 -15.30 4.90 -3.32
CA SER A 34 -15.05 6.24 -3.86
C SER A 34 -13.75 6.80 -3.30
N LEU A 35 -13.19 7.82 -3.95
CA LEU A 35 -12.02 8.52 -3.42
C LEU A 35 -12.31 9.10 -2.04
N ALA A 36 -13.51 9.63 -1.83
CA ALA A 36 -13.91 10.19 -0.52
C ALA A 36 -13.84 9.14 0.58
N LYS A 37 -14.28 7.91 0.31
CA LYS A 37 -14.19 6.82 1.27
C LYS A 37 -12.74 6.42 1.55
N ILE A 38 -11.93 6.32 0.51
CA ILE A 38 -10.51 6.02 0.64
C ILE A 38 -9.81 7.06 1.51
N GLU A 39 -10.06 8.34 1.25
CA GLU A 39 -9.49 9.43 2.05
C GLU A 39 -9.97 9.40 3.51
N SER A 40 -11.25 9.13 3.71
CA SER A 40 -11.81 9.02 5.06
C SER A 40 -11.16 7.89 5.87
N ASP A 41 -11.01 6.73 5.25
CA ASP A 41 -10.38 5.57 5.90
C ASP A 41 -8.89 5.85 6.20
N PHE A 42 -8.18 6.47 5.27
CA PHE A 42 -6.79 6.87 5.48
C PHE A 42 -6.66 7.87 6.64
N GLU A 43 -7.52 8.88 6.68
CA GLU A 43 -7.49 9.89 7.73
C GLU A 43 -7.75 9.29 9.11
N LYS A 44 -8.68 8.34 9.20
CA LYS A 44 -8.95 7.64 10.46
C LYS A 44 -7.71 6.91 10.99
N ARG A 45 -6.97 6.24 10.10
CA ARG A 45 -5.74 5.55 10.49
C ARG A 45 -4.62 6.52 10.83
N THR A 46 -4.58 7.66 10.17
CA THR A 46 -3.59 8.69 10.46
C THR A 46 -3.85 9.35 11.81
N GLU A 47 -5.10 9.60 12.15
CA GLU A 47 -5.47 10.17 13.45
C GLU A 47 -5.30 9.16 14.58
N ASN A 48 -5.61 7.89 14.34
CA ASN A 48 -5.47 6.82 15.32
C ASN A 48 -4.68 5.67 14.71
N SER A 49 -3.37 5.74 14.84
CA SER A 49 -2.45 4.79 14.23
C SER A 49 -2.29 3.48 15.01
N LEU A 50 -3.02 3.31 16.12
CA LEU A 50 -3.06 2.06 16.90
C LEU A 50 -1.67 1.60 17.32
N ASP A 51 -0.90 2.48 17.95
CA ASP A 51 0.47 2.22 18.44
C ASP A 51 1.52 2.07 17.34
N ILE A 52 1.20 2.40 16.10
CA ILE A 52 2.18 2.42 15.01
C ILE A 52 2.91 3.76 15.03
N ASP A 53 4.24 3.69 14.92
CA ASP A 53 5.08 4.89 14.79
C ASP A 53 5.05 5.38 13.35
N LYS A 54 4.15 6.31 13.06
CA LYS A 54 3.90 6.80 11.70
C LYS A 54 5.15 7.36 11.03
N ALA A 55 5.97 8.09 11.77
CA ALA A 55 7.16 8.74 11.20
C ALA A 55 8.18 7.73 10.68
N ASN A 56 8.15 6.50 11.17
CA ASN A 56 9.07 5.44 10.79
C ASN A 56 8.39 4.28 10.05
N THR A 57 7.15 4.47 9.61
CA THR A 57 6.36 3.40 8.97
C THR A 57 5.82 3.88 7.62
N THR A 58 5.94 3.05 6.61
CA THR A 58 5.34 3.30 5.29
C THR A 58 3.90 2.80 5.27
N PHE A 59 2.99 3.62 4.77
CA PHE A 59 1.59 3.26 4.60
C PHE A 59 1.35 2.85 3.15
N TYR A 60 0.88 1.61 2.95
CA TYR A 60 0.47 1.12 1.64
C TYR A 60 -1.05 1.08 1.55
N LEU A 61 -1.57 1.72 0.53
CA LEU A 61 -3.00 1.66 0.19
C LEU A 61 -3.13 0.85 -1.10
N VAL A 62 -3.88 -0.24 -1.04
CA VAL A 62 -4.10 -1.12 -2.20
C VAL A 62 -5.53 -0.95 -2.66
N VAL A 63 -5.70 -0.52 -3.91
CA VAL A 63 -7.00 -0.26 -4.52
C VAL A 63 -7.19 -1.23 -5.68
N PRO A 64 -8.11 -2.23 -5.58
CA PRO A 64 -8.23 -3.29 -6.58
C PRO A 64 -9.04 -2.87 -7.82
N LYS A 65 -8.74 -1.69 -8.36
CA LYS A 65 -9.29 -1.18 -9.61
C LYS A 65 -8.30 -0.20 -10.21
N ILE A 66 -8.47 0.15 -11.48
CA ILE A 66 -7.64 1.16 -12.11
C ILE A 66 -7.93 2.51 -11.46
N TRP A 67 -6.88 3.22 -11.09
CA TRP A 67 -7.00 4.54 -10.46
C TRP A 67 -7.56 5.53 -11.49
N ALA A 68 -8.81 5.89 -11.32
CA ALA A 68 -9.54 6.72 -12.29
C ALA A 68 -10.05 8.02 -11.68
N TYR A 69 -9.35 8.56 -10.71
CA TYR A 69 -9.69 9.82 -10.09
C TYR A 69 -9.01 10.97 -10.85
N ALA A 70 -9.55 12.18 -10.70
CA ALA A 70 -9.01 13.35 -11.37
C ALA A 70 -7.55 13.63 -10.99
N LYS A 71 -7.17 13.28 -9.77
CA LYS A 71 -5.83 13.47 -9.25
C LYS A 71 -5.00 12.21 -9.52
N ALA A 72 -3.79 12.38 -10.03
CA ALA A 72 -2.88 11.25 -10.24
C ALA A 72 -2.45 10.61 -8.92
N ILE A 73 -2.09 9.33 -8.97
CA ILE A 73 -1.60 8.61 -7.79
C ILE A 73 -0.46 9.36 -7.11
N SER A 74 0.54 9.81 -7.88
CA SER A 74 1.70 10.50 -7.33
C SER A 74 1.35 11.79 -6.61
N GLU A 75 0.36 12.51 -7.11
CA GLU A 75 -0.11 13.74 -6.45
C GLU A 75 -0.82 13.41 -5.14
N TRP A 76 -1.67 12.38 -5.16
CA TRP A 76 -2.38 11.95 -3.98
C TRP A 76 -1.41 11.47 -2.89
N GLU A 77 -0.41 10.67 -3.28
CA GLU A 77 0.63 10.22 -2.36
C GLU A 77 1.37 11.40 -1.73
N ALA A 78 1.77 12.37 -2.55
CA ALA A 78 2.50 13.54 -2.07
C ALA A 78 1.69 14.36 -1.07
N GLU A 79 0.39 14.48 -1.27
CA GLU A 79 -0.48 15.24 -0.38
C GLU A 79 -0.75 14.53 0.95
N HIS A 80 -0.64 13.21 0.99
CA HIS A 80 -1.05 12.42 2.14
C HIS A 80 0.10 11.82 2.96
N ARG A 81 1.35 12.05 2.54
CA ARG A 81 2.52 11.44 3.22
C ARG A 81 3.02 12.19 4.45
N GLU A 82 2.44 13.34 4.79
CA GLU A 82 3.01 14.28 5.76
C GLU A 82 3.33 13.65 7.11
N GLU A 83 2.45 12.82 7.65
CA GLU A 83 2.64 12.22 8.96
C GLU A 83 3.28 10.83 8.92
N TRP A 84 3.39 10.23 7.74
CA TRP A 84 3.96 8.90 7.56
C TRP A 84 5.37 9.00 6.99
N LYS A 85 6.19 7.96 7.19
CA LYS A 85 7.49 7.90 6.53
C LYS A 85 7.34 8.01 5.01
N ASN A 86 6.36 7.30 4.46
CA ASN A 86 5.93 7.44 3.07
C ASN A 86 4.51 6.89 2.93
N VAL A 87 3.83 7.29 1.88
CA VAL A 87 2.52 6.74 1.50
C VAL A 87 2.62 6.28 0.06
N ILE A 88 2.27 5.02 -0.18
CA ILE A 88 2.36 4.38 -1.49
C ILE A 88 1.01 3.79 -1.84
N VAL A 89 0.53 4.08 -3.05
CA VAL A 89 -0.74 3.55 -3.56
C VAL A 89 -0.46 2.55 -4.67
N TYR A 90 -1.01 1.35 -4.54
CA TYR A 90 -0.98 0.34 -5.60
C TYR A 90 -2.40 0.14 -6.12
N ASP A 91 -2.61 0.44 -7.40
CA ASP A 91 -3.87 0.17 -8.07
C ASP A 91 -3.84 -1.19 -8.79
N ALA A 92 -4.91 -1.53 -9.51
CA ALA A 92 -4.99 -2.81 -10.19
C ALA A 92 -3.88 -3.02 -11.23
N ALA A 93 -3.45 -1.96 -11.91
CA ALA A 93 -2.38 -2.08 -12.92
C ALA A 93 -1.04 -2.43 -12.25
N ILE A 94 -0.72 -1.78 -11.16
CA ILE A 94 0.52 -2.03 -10.41
C ILE A 94 0.48 -3.43 -9.78
N LEU A 95 -0.68 -3.83 -9.26
CA LEU A 95 -0.87 -5.17 -8.71
C LEU A 95 -0.66 -6.25 -9.77
N CYS A 96 -1.15 -6.03 -10.99
CA CYS A 96 -0.91 -6.95 -12.10
C CYS A 96 0.58 -7.07 -12.42
N ASP A 97 1.30 -5.96 -12.44
CA ASP A 97 2.75 -5.98 -12.63
C ASP A 97 3.44 -6.79 -11.56
N TRP A 98 3.06 -6.61 -10.31
CA TRP A 98 3.64 -7.33 -9.19
C TRP A 98 3.39 -8.84 -9.33
N ILE A 99 2.14 -9.22 -9.56
CA ILE A 99 1.77 -10.64 -9.72
C ILE A 99 2.53 -11.26 -10.90
N ASN A 100 2.61 -10.57 -12.04
CA ASN A 100 3.32 -11.06 -13.21
C ASN A 100 4.81 -11.22 -12.93
N SER A 101 5.41 -10.30 -12.21
CA SER A 101 6.82 -10.39 -11.82
C SER A 101 7.09 -11.60 -10.94
N GLU A 102 6.20 -11.87 -9.97
CA GLU A 102 6.33 -13.00 -9.06
C GLU A 102 6.14 -14.34 -9.80
N LEU A 103 5.14 -14.41 -10.68
CA LEU A 103 4.91 -15.60 -11.49
C LEU A 103 6.08 -15.90 -12.41
N TYR A 104 6.67 -14.88 -13.03
CA TYR A 104 7.83 -15.05 -13.88
C TYR A 104 9.03 -15.57 -13.09
N ALA A 105 9.30 -14.97 -11.93
CA ALA A 105 10.40 -15.39 -11.08
C ALA A 105 10.24 -16.85 -10.63
N ASN A 106 9.03 -17.22 -10.19
CA ASN A 106 8.73 -18.59 -9.76
C ASN A 106 8.83 -19.59 -10.91
N SER A 107 8.35 -19.22 -12.08
CA SER A 107 8.43 -20.08 -13.28
C SER A 107 9.88 -20.37 -13.63
N ARG A 108 10.76 -19.38 -13.56
CA ARG A 108 12.20 -19.58 -13.81
C ARG A 108 12.82 -20.48 -12.77
N THR A 109 12.45 -20.32 -11.51
CA THR A 109 12.96 -21.14 -10.41
C THR A 109 12.55 -22.60 -10.58
N ILE A 110 11.32 -22.85 -11.00
CA ILE A 110 10.80 -24.21 -11.21
C ILE A 110 11.51 -24.90 -12.38
N LYS A 111 11.83 -24.16 -13.43
CA LYS A 111 12.51 -24.71 -14.60
C LYS A 111 13.93 -25.19 -14.32
N ASP A 112 14.56 -24.57 -13.37
CA ASP A 112 15.93 -24.91 -12.99
C ASP A 112 15.96 -26.08 -12.02
#